data_94a6e1c440d8ffef70ba367e4fbdfb49
#
_entry.id   94a6e1c440d8ffef70ba367e4fbdfb49
#
_cell.length_a   1.000
_cell.length_b   1.000
_cell.length_c   1.000
_cell.angle_alpha   90.00
_cell.angle_beta   90.00
_cell.angle_gamma   90.00
#
_symmetry.space_group_name_H-M   'P 1'
#
loop_
_entity.id
_entity.type
_entity.pdbx_description
1 polymer ?
#
loop_
_entity_poly.entity_id
_entity_poly.type
_entity_poly.pdbx_seq_one_letter_code
_entity_poly.pdbx_strand_id
1 'polypeptide(L)'
;PAQQVIKIVNEELTNLMGGANAKLTFASRPPTVVMMVGLQGAGKTTNVAKLAGYFRKQGHRPLLTACDVYRPAAITQLQVVGRQLNIPVFEMGQGDPVTIAQEAVKYAGDHGNDIVFLDTAGRLHIDEALMDELKRIKAAVKPTEILLVVDAMTGQDAVNAATAFDEALGIDGVVLTKLDGDARGGAALSIRAATGKPIKFMGTGEKLDMIEPFHPDRMAQRILGMGDVLS
;
A
#
# COMPACT_ATOMS: atom_id res chain seq x y z
N PRO A 1 -26.14 -30.42 4.07
CA PRO A 1 -26.53 -29.74 2.87
C PRO A 1 -25.46 -28.81 2.32
N ALA A 2 -25.46 -28.62 1.02
CA ALA A 2 -24.45 -27.80 0.33
C ALA A 2 -24.38 -26.38 0.84
N GLN A 3 -25.48 -25.76 1.22
CA GLN A 3 -25.53 -24.39 1.74
C GLN A 3 -24.75 -24.22 3.04
N GLN A 4 -24.79 -25.21 3.93
CA GLN A 4 -24.04 -25.18 5.17
C GLN A 4 -22.54 -25.34 4.93
N VAL A 5 -22.16 -26.19 3.98
CA VAL A 5 -20.76 -26.36 3.59
C VAL A 5 -20.22 -25.08 3.00
N ILE A 6 -20.96 -24.43 2.10
CA ILE A 6 -20.57 -23.14 1.50
C ILE A 6 -20.38 -22.07 2.58
N LYS A 7 -21.30 -22.00 3.55
CA LYS A 7 -21.19 -21.06 4.66
C LYS A 7 -19.94 -21.29 5.48
N ILE A 8 -19.64 -22.54 5.83
CA ILE A 8 -18.45 -22.91 6.61
C ILE A 8 -17.16 -22.54 5.83
N VAL A 9 -17.10 -22.87 4.54
CA VAL A 9 -15.96 -22.55 3.69
C VAL A 9 -15.79 -21.06 3.57
N ASN A 10 -16.88 -20.29 3.40
CA ASN A 10 -16.84 -18.83 3.35
C ASN A 10 -16.28 -18.24 4.65
N GLU A 11 -16.71 -18.72 5.80
CA GLU A 11 -16.21 -18.28 7.10
C GLU A 11 -14.72 -18.60 7.26
N GLU A 12 -14.28 -19.78 6.86
CA GLU A 12 -12.88 -20.17 6.91
C GLU A 12 -12.00 -19.32 5.99
N LEU A 13 -12.44 -19.08 4.75
CA LEU A 13 -11.72 -18.22 3.80
C LEU A 13 -11.62 -16.79 4.35
N THR A 14 -12.69 -16.26 4.90
CA THR A 14 -12.71 -14.93 5.52
C THR A 14 -11.69 -14.84 6.64
N ASN A 15 -11.66 -15.83 7.51
CA ASN A 15 -10.72 -15.88 8.64
C ASN A 15 -9.27 -16.01 8.17
N LEU A 16 -9.01 -16.80 7.14
CA LEU A 16 -7.66 -16.95 6.56
C LEU A 16 -7.15 -15.63 5.97
N MET A 17 -8.02 -14.78 5.48
CA MET A 17 -7.67 -13.47 4.95
C MET A 17 -7.68 -12.35 6.00
N GLY A 18 -7.90 -12.69 7.28
CA GLY A 18 -7.82 -11.74 8.38
C GLY A 18 -9.11 -11.46 9.14
N GLY A 19 -10.22 -12.04 8.71
CA GLY A 19 -11.52 -11.93 9.40
C GLY A 19 -12.28 -10.66 9.09
N ALA A 20 -11.73 -9.51 9.42
CA ALA A 20 -12.36 -8.21 9.24
C ALA A 20 -11.47 -7.27 8.43
N ASN A 21 -12.07 -6.18 7.92
CA ASN A 21 -11.32 -5.11 7.27
C ASN A 21 -10.32 -4.49 8.25
N ALA A 22 -9.06 -4.48 7.88
CA ALA A 22 -8.00 -3.84 8.65
C ALA A 22 -7.83 -2.39 8.19
N LYS A 23 -8.14 -1.45 9.04
CA LYS A 23 -8.09 -0.01 8.72
C LYS A 23 -6.68 0.54 8.90
N LEU A 24 -6.42 1.68 8.25
CA LEU A 24 -5.21 2.45 8.47
C LEU A 24 -5.20 2.96 9.92
N THR A 25 -4.05 2.85 10.58
CA THR A 25 -3.84 3.42 11.90
C THR A 25 -3.47 4.89 11.77
N PHE A 26 -4.14 5.75 12.52
CA PHE A 26 -3.83 7.17 12.56
C PHE A 26 -3.03 7.51 13.82
N ALA A 27 -2.10 8.46 13.69
CA ALA A 27 -1.32 8.95 14.81
C ALA A 27 -2.21 9.74 15.78
N SER A 28 -1.90 9.66 17.08
CA SER A 28 -2.60 10.46 18.09
C SER A 28 -2.37 11.97 17.91
N ARG A 29 -1.21 12.34 17.36
CA ARG A 29 -0.88 13.72 16.97
C ARG A 29 -0.60 13.76 15.47
N PRO A 30 -1.32 14.60 14.71
CA PRO A 30 -1.00 14.80 13.30
C PRO A 30 0.40 15.38 13.11
N PRO A 31 1.06 15.07 11.98
CA PRO A 31 0.55 14.25 10.90
C PRO A 31 0.72 12.74 11.15
N THR A 32 -0.21 11.96 10.65
CA THR A 32 0.01 10.52 10.46
C THR A 32 1.01 10.33 9.33
N VAL A 33 2.05 9.55 9.56
CA VAL A 33 3.09 9.31 8.54
C VAL A 33 2.94 7.89 8.01
N VAL A 34 2.66 7.78 6.73
CA VAL A 34 2.52 6.51 6.02
C VAL A 34 3.69 6.33 5.08
N MET A 35 4.53 5.36 5.39
CA MET A 35 5.70 5.04 4.57
C MET A 35 5.32 3.97 3.56
N MET A 36 5.40 4.31 2.27
CA MET A 36 5.01 3.42 1.17
C MET A 36 6.26 2.77 0.59
N VAL A 37 6.28 1.46 0.58
CA VAL A 37 7.41 0.66 0.07
C VAL A 37 6.93 -0.31 -1.01
N GLY A 38 7.84 -0.77 -1.86
CA GLY A 38 7.52 -1.72 -2.91
C GLY A 38 8.56 -1.72 -4.03
N LEU A 39 8.53 -2.77 -4.84
CA LEU A 39 9.42 -2.89 -5.98
C LEU A 39 8.97 -2.00 -7.14
N GLN A 40 9.91 -1.67 -8.01
CA GLN A 40 9.63 -0.96 -9.26
C GLN A 40 8.70 -1.81 -10.14
N GLY A 41 7.70 -1.18 -10.73
CA GLY A 41 6.72 -1.88 -11.57
C GLY A 41 5.50 -2.42 -10.82
N ALA A 42 5.48 -2.38 -9.49
CA ALA A 42 4.30 -2.79 -8.71
C ALA A 42 3.16 -1.77 -8.74
N GLY A 43 3.39 -0.58 -9.31
CA GLY A 43 2.41 0.49 -9.33
C GLY A 43 2.42 1.34 -8.06
N LYS A 44 3.55 1.41 -7.37
CA LYS A 44 3.68 2.08 -6.08
C LYS A 44 3.32 3.56 -6.15
N THR A 45 3.95 4.33 -7.02
CA THR A 45 3.69 5.79 -7.14
C THR A 45 2.23 6.09 -7.45
N THR A 46 1.64 5.39 -8.42
CA THR A 46 0.23 5.56 -8.76
C THR A 46 -0.69 5.21 -7.59
N ASN A 47 -0.40 4.12 -6.89
CA ASN A 47 -1.24 3.68 -5.76
C ASN A 47 -1.05 4.52 -4.51
N VAL A 48 0.13 5.10 -4.29
CA VAL A 48 0.33 6.14 -3.26
C VAL A 48 -0.61 7.31 -3.51
N ALA A 49 -0.67 7.79 -4.75
CA ALA A 49 -1.57 8.89 -5.14
C ALA A 49 -3.04 8.50 -5.00
N LYS A 50 -3.42 7.30 -5.43
CA LYS A 50 -4.80 6.78 -5.26
C LYS A 50 -5.21 6.76 -3.79
N LEU A 51 -4.32 6.28 -2.92
CA LEU A 51 -4.58 6.19 -1.49
C LEU A 51 -4.75 7.57 -0.87
N ALA A 52 -3.89 8.53 -1.25
CA ALA A 52 -4.02 9.91 -0.81
C ALA A 52 -5.34 10.52 -1.26
N GLY A 53 -5.75 10.28 -2.50
CA GLY A 53 -7.04 10.73 -3.03
C GLY A 53 -8.23 10.13 -2.27
N TYR A 54 -8.13 8.87 -1.91
CA TYR A 54 -9.14 8.20 -1.09
C TYR A 54 -9.33 8.90 0.26
N PHE A 55 -8.23 9.19 0.96
CA PHE A 55 -8.31 9.87 2.26
C PHE A 55 -8.72 11.33 2.14
N ARG A 56 -8.34 12.02 1.04
CA ARG A 56 -8.80 13.37 0.80
C ARG A 56 -10.32 13.44 0.68
N LYS A 57 -10.93 12.49 0.00
CA LYS A 57 -12.39 12.40 -0.11
C LYS A 57 -13.07 12.20 1.24
N GLN A 58 -12.36 11.65 2.21
CA GLN A 58 -12.86 11.44 3.57
C GLN A 58 -12.59 12.63 4.50
N GLY A 59 -12.12 13.74 3.97
CA GLY A 59 -11.90 14.95 4.74
C GLY A 59 -10.50 15.13 5.29
N HIS A 60 -9.57 14.23 4.97
CA HIS A 60 -8.15 14.40 5.33
C HIS A 60 -7.47 15.39 4.40
N ARG A 61 -6.34 15.90 4.85
CA ARG A 61 -5.50 16.84 4.12
C ARG A 61 -4.14 16.20 3.84
N PRO A 62 -4.06 15.32 2.84
CA PRO A 62 -2.83 14.58 2.57
C PRO A 62 -1.73 15.43 1.95
N LEU A 63 -0.49 15.04 2.22
CA LEU A 63 0.72 15.50 1.54
C LEU A 63 1.41 14.31 0.92
N LEU A 64 1.72 14.39 -0.37
CA LEU A 64 2.56 13.41 -1.06
C LEU A 64 4.01 13.85 -0.98
N THR A 65 4.93 12.91 -0.78
CA THR A 65 6.36 13.21 -0.66
C THR A 65 7.17 12.34 -1.61
N ALA A 66 7.98 12.99 -2.47
CA ALA A 66 8.84 12.32 -3.44
C ALA A 66 10.18 11.95 -2.80
N CYS A 67 10.32 10.72 -2.33
CA CYS A 67 11.54 10.20 -1.73
C CYS A 67 12.37 9.31 -2.67
N ASP A 68 11.90 9.06 -3.90
CA ASP A 68 12.69 8.35 -4.91
C ASP A 68 13.60 9.35 -5.63
N VAL A 69 14.76 9.60 -5.04
CA VAL A 69 15.72 10.61 -5.54
C VAL A 69 16.57 10.10 -6.70
N TYR A 70 16.55 8.80 -6.97
CA TYR A 70 17.37 8.15 -8.01
C TYR A 70 16.73 8.23 -9.39
N ARG A 71 15.43 8.48 -9.42
CA ARG A 71 14.64 8.49 -10.66
C ARG A 71 13.91 9.84 -10.79
N PRO A 72 14.48 10.82 -11.51
CA PRO A 72 13.82 12.12 -11.71
C PRO A 72 12.42 11.99 -12.29
N ALA A 73 12.19 11.01 -13.16
CA ALA A 73 10.86 10.74 -13.71
C ALA A 73 9.83 10.35 -12.64
N ALA A 74 10.25 9.71 -11.55
CA ALA A 74 9.35 9.36 -10.44
C ALA A 74 8.86 10.61 -9.70
N ILE A 75 9.74 11.60 -9.51
CA ILE A 75 9.36 12.90 -8.91
C ILE A 75 8.33 13.58 -9.79
N THR A 76 8.60 13.69 -11.09
CA THR A 76 7.70 14.29 -12.06
C THR A 76 6.36 13.56 -12.10
N GLN A 77 6.38 12.23 -12.12
CA GLN A 77 5.15 11.43 -12.12
C GLN A 77 4.30 11.72 -10.89
N LEU A 78 4.90 11.78 -9.70
CA LEU A 78 4.18 12.07 -8.47
C LEU A 78 3.58 13.48 -8.51
N GLN A 79 4.31 14.46 -9.03
CA GLN A 79 3.81 15.82 -9.20
C GLN A 79 2.61 15.86 -10.16
N VAL A 80 2.66 15.13 -11.26
CA VAL A 80 1.57 15.08 -12.25
C VAL A 80 0.31 14.49 -11.61
N VAL A 81 0.41 13.34 -10.96
CA VAL A 81 -0.78 12.70 -10.35
C VAL A 81 -1.29 13.51 -9.15
N GLY A 82 -0.41 14.17 -8.42
CA GLY A 82 -0.79 15.08 -7.33
C GLY A 82 -1.63 16.24 -7.85
N ARG A 83 -1.22 16.86 -8.94
CA ARG A 83 -2.01 17.94 -9.57
C ARG A 83 -3.37 17.46 -10.05
N GLN A 84 -3.43 16.28 -10.66
CA GLN A 84 -4.69 15.69 -11.12
C GLN A 84 -5.67 15.45 -9.96
N LEU A 85 -5.17 15.11 -8.78
CA LEU A 85 -5.97 14.87 -7.59
C LEU A 85 -6.12 16.09 -6.70
N ASN A 86 -5.49 17.19 -7.05
CA ASN A 86 -5.45 18.42 -6.25
C ASN A 86 -4.85 18.17 -4.86
N ILE A 87 -3.76 17.44 -4.83
CA ILE A 87 -3.01 17.09 -3.61
C ILE A 87 -1.60 17.68 -3.73
N PRO A 88 -1.11 18.41 -2.71
CA PRO A 88 0.24 18.96 -2.74
C PRO A 88 1.31 17.87 -2.70
N VAL A 89 2.40 18.11 -3.40
CA VAL A 89 3.56 17.23 -3.45
C VAL A 89 4.77 17.98 -2.90
N PHE A 90 5.39 17.40 -1.88
CA PHE A 90 6.64 17.90 -1.33
C PHE A 90 7.81 17.19 -2.03
N GLU A 91 8.78 17.96 -2.52
CA GLU A 91 9.97 17.40 -3.14
C GLU A 91 11.17 18.33 -2.87
N MET A 92 12.35 17.75 -2.87
CA MET A 92 13.63 18.45 -2.72
C MET A 92 14.63 18.00 -3.80
N GLY A 93 14.13 17.62 -4.98
CA GLY A 93 14.95 17.10 -6.06
C GLY A 93 15.69 15.83 -5.67
N GLN A 94 16.96 15.74 -6.04
CA GLN A 94 17.82 14.57 -5.80
C GLN A 94 18.62 14.69 -4.50
N GLY A 95 17.99 15.17 -3.45
CA GLY A 95 18.60 15.26 -2.12
C GLY A 95 18.67 13.93 -1.37
N ASP A 96 19.01 14.00 -0.10
CA ASP A 96 19.02 12.82 0.78
C ASP A 96 17.57 12.40 1.11
N PRO A 97 17.16 11.17 0.80
CA PRO A 97 15.78 10.73 1.06
C PRO A 97 15.38 10.77 2.54
N VAL A 98 16.31 10.56 3.46
CA VAL A 98 16.03 10.67 4.90
C VAL A 98 15.69 12.12 5.26
N THR A 99 16.49 13.08 4.78
CA THR A 99 16.24 14.51 4.99
C THR A 99 14.92 14.93 4.36
N ILE A 100 14.63 14.48 3.14
CA ILE A 100 13.37 14.79 2.46
C ILE A 100 12.18 14.31 3.28
N ALA A 101 12.24 13.09 3.79
CA ALA A 101 11.18 12.53 4.62
C ALA A 101 10.96 13.36 5.90
N GLN A 102 12.04 13.72 6.59
CA GLN A 102 11.97 14.55 7.80
C GLN A 102 11.40 15.94 7.52
N GLU A 103 11.86 16.57 6.45
CA GLU A 103 11.38 17.91 6.06
C GLU A 103 9.92 17.88 5.62
N ALA A 104 9.47 16.80 4.98
CA ALA A 104 8.07 16.64 4.60
C ALA A 104 7.15 16.55 5.82
N VAL A 105 7.56 15.81 6.84
CA VAL A 105 6.79 15.71 8.09
C VAL A 105 6.69 17.07 8.77
N LYS A 106 7.79 17.81 8.81
CA LYS A 106 7.80 19.18 9.35
C LYS A 106 6.91 20.10 8.54
N TYR A 107 7.03 20.05 7.21
CA TYR A 107 6.18 20.84 6.29
C TYR A 107 4.71 20.58 6.56
N ALA A 108 4.32 19.32 6.70
CA ALA A 108 2.93 18.95 6.96
C ALA A 108 2.41 19.53 8.27
N GLY A 109 3.22 19.48 9.33
CA GLY A 109 2.88 20.10 10.61
C GLY A 109 2.67 21.61 10.49
N ASP A 110 3.53 22.30 9.74
CA ASP A 110 3.48 23.75 9.56
C ASP A 110 2.31 24.18 8.65
N HIS A 111 1.86 23.32 7.74
CA HIS A 111 0.85 23.65 6.73
C HIS A 111 -0.50 22.99 6.98
N GLY A 112 -0.66 22.27 8.09
CA GLY A 112 -1.93 21.67 8.46
C GLY A 112 -2.29 20.42 7.67
N ASN A 113 -1.32 19.74 7.04
CA ASN A 113 -1.56 18.42 6.46
C ASN A 113 -1.60 17.38 7.58
N ASP A 114 -2.66 16.60 7.65
CA ASP A 114 -2.85 15.64 8.75
C ASP A 114 -2.35 14.23 8.42
N ILE A 115 -2.04 13.95 7.17
CA ILE A 115 -1.49 12.67 6.74
C ILE A 115 -0.42 12.90 5.68
N VAL A 116 0.73 12.24 5.84
CA VAL A 116 1.87 12.33 4.92
C VAL A 116 2.14 10.96 4.33
N PHE A 117 2.17 10.87 3.01
CA PHE A 117 2.57 9.66 2.30
C PHE A 117 3.98 9.82 1.77
N LEU A 118 4.89 8.95 2.20
CA LEU A 118 6.27 8.93 1.71
C LEU A 118 6.38 7.91 0.58
N ASP A 119 6.54 8.38 -0.65
CA ASP A 119 6.79 7.52 -1.80
C ASP A 119 8.29 7.24 -1.88
N THR A 120 8.72 6.14 -1.27
CA THR A 120 10.12 5.77 -1.17
C THR A 120 10.66 5.17 -2.46
N ALA A 121 11.98 5.04 -2.55
CA ALA A 121 12.64 4.46 -3.73
C ALA A 121 12.13 3.05 -4.00
N GLY A 122 11.92 2.74 -5.28
CA GLY A 122 11.64 1.39 -5.77
C GLY A 122 12.76 0.93 -6.67
N ARG A 123 13.17 -0.33 -6.52
CA ARG A 123 14.15 -0.99 -7.38
C ARG A 123 13.54 -2.21 -8.03
N LEU A 124 14.18 -2.71 -9.08
CA LEU A 124 13.70 -3.93 -9.76
C LEU A 124 13.78 -5.15 -8.85
N HIS A 125 14.77 -5.18 -7.98
CA HIS A 125 15.00 -6.27 -7.03
C HIS A 125 15.25 -5.70 -5.63
N ILE A 126 14.98 -6.51 -4.62
CA ILE A 126 15.31 -6.19 -3.25
C ILE A 126 16.82 -6.38 -3.07
N ASP A 127 17.52 -5.30 -2.74
CA ASP A 127 18.94 -5.34 -2.44
C ASP A 127 19.22 -4.72 -1.07
N GLU A 128 20.44 -4.94 -0.57
CA GLU A 128 20.86 -4.48 0.75
C GLU A 128 20.84 -2.95 0.84
N ALA A 129 21.26 -2.26 -0.22
CA ALA A 129 21.29 -0.79 -0.25
C ALA A 129 19.89 -0.20 -0.12
N LEU A 130 18.90 -0.76 -0.81
CA LEU A 130 17.51 -0.36 -0.69
C LEU A 130 17.00 -0.55 0.74
N MET A 131 17.24 -1.73 1.32
CA MET A 131 16.76 -2.03 2.67
C MET A 131 17.42 -1.13 3.71
N ASP A 132 18.72 -0.84 3.59
CA ASP A 132 19.42 0.08 4.49
C ASP A 132 18.83 1.48 4.43
N GLU A 133 18.53 1.98 3.21
CA GLU A 133 17.90 3.29 3.04
C GLU A 133 16.52 3.34 3.69
N LEU A 134 15.70 2.33 3.45
CA LEU A 134 14.36 2.25 4.03
C LEU A 134 14.39 2.16 5.55
N LYS A 135 15.33 1.41 6.11
CA LYS A 135 15.53 1.35 7.56
C LYS A 135 15.94 2.69 8.15
N ARG A 136 16.80 3.46 7.45
CA ARG A 136 17.20 4.80 7.87
C ARG A 136 16.03 5.78 7.86
N ILE A 137 15.18 5.73 6.82
CA ILE A 137 13.96 6.54 6.76
C ILE A 137 13.04 6.18 7.93
N LYS A 138 12.81 4.88 8.14
CA LYS A 138 11.98 4.40 9.25
C LYS A 138 12.47 4.90 10.60
N ALA A 139 13.76 4.83 10.84
CA ALA A 139 14.37 5.28 12.10
C ALA A 139 14.21 6.80 12.29
N ALA A 140 14.31 7.56 11.20
CA ALA A 140 14.28 9.02 11.25
C ALA A 140 12.89 9.60 11.46
N VAL A 141 11.87 9.06 10.79
CA VAL A 141 10.50 9.62 10.85
C VAL A 141 9.55 8.81 11.72
N LYS A 142 9.92 7.61 12.11
CA LYS A 142 9.08 6.71 12.92
C LYS A 142 7.65 6.65 12.39
N PRO A 143 7.44 6.07 11.19
CA PRO A 143 6.15 6.10 10.54
C PRO A 143 5.07 5.44 11.39
N THR A 144 3.86 5.96 11.30
CA THR A 144 2.68 5.37 11.94
C THR A 144 2.33 4.04 11.27
N GLU A 145 2.47 3.99 9.94
CA GLU A 145 2.21 2.81 9.12
C GLU A 145 3.30 2.64 8.07
N ILE A 146 3.70 1.39 7.84
CA ILE A 146 4.51 1.00 6.68
C ILE A 146 3.61 0.11 5.82
N LEU A 147 3.27 0.57 4.62
CA LEU A 147 2.44 -0.17 3.68
C LEU A 147 3.27 -0.63 2.49
N LEU A 148 3.15 -1.90 2.17
CA LEU A 148 3.80 -2.48 1.00
C LEU A 148 2.83 -2.53 -0.17
N VAL A 149 3.25 -2.00 -1.32
CA VAL A 149 2.49 -2.12 -2.57
C VAL A 149 3.05 -3.29 -3.36
N VAL A 150 2.21 -4.26 -3.68
CA VAL A 150 2.58 -5.44 -4.49
C VAL A 150 1.55 -5.69 -5.59
N ASP A 151 2.04 -6.23 -6.68
CA ASP A 151 1.24 -6.60 -7.85
C ASP A 151 0.69 -8.01 -7.67
N ALA A 152 -0.65 -8.13 -7.57
CA ALA A 152 -1.31 -9.42 -7.39
C ALA A 152 -1.05 -10.39 -8.55
N MET A 153 -0.76 -9.88 -9.74
CA MET A 153 -0.54 -10.70 -10.95
C MET A 153 0.82 -11.37 -10.97
N THR A 154 1.76 -10.99 -10.12
CA THR A 154 3.10 -11.62 -10.08
C THR A 154 3.14 -12.91 -9.27
N GLY A 155 2.02 -13.33 -8.68
CA GLY A 155 1.91 -14.62 -8.00
C GLY A 155 2.93 -14.79 -6.88
N GLN A 156 3.78 -15.81 -6.99
CA GLN A 156 4.77 -16.13 -5.96
C GLN A 156 5.78 -14.99 -5.75
N ASP A 157 6.10 -14.20 -6.76
CA ASP A 157 6.99 -13.04 -6.61
C ASP A 157 6.40 -12.00 -5.67
N ALA A 158 5.08 -11.78 -5.71
CA ALA A 158 4.40 -10.90 -4.77
C ALA A 158 4.54 -11.39 -3.32
N VAL A 159 4.38 -12.70 -3.10
CA VAL A 159 4.54 -13.33 -1.78
C VAL A 159 5.98 -13.19 -1.30
N ASN A 160 6.94 -13.45 -2.16
CA ASN A 160 8.37 -13.35 -1.83
C ASN A 160 8.75 -11.91 -1.46
N ALA A 161 8.26 -10.93 -2.22
CA ALA A 161 8.48 -9.52 -1.90
C ALA A 161 7.87 -9.15 -0.54
N ALA A 162 6.64 -9.58 -0.28
CA ALA A 162 5.97 -9.29 0.99
C ALA A 162 6.74 -9.88 2.18
N THR A 163 7.21 -11.11 2.06
CA THR A 163 8.01 -11.76 3.09
C THR A 163 9.31 -11.01 3.34
N ALA A 164 10.03 -10.63 2.27
CA ALA A 164 11.32 -9.95 2.39
C ALA A 164 11.17 -8.56 3.01
N PHE A 165 10.21 -7.76 2.59
CA PHE A 165 9.96 -6.44 3.18
C PHE A 165 9.50 -6.54 4.63
N ASP A 166 8.69 -7.53 4.96
CA ASP A 166 8.23 -7.73 6.33
C ASP A 166 9.38 -8.13 7.26
N GLU A 167 10.22 -9.06 6.84
CA GLU A 167 11.40 -9.47 7.61
C GLU A 167 12.37 -8.32 7.83
N ALA A 168 12.59 -7.50 6.81
CA ALA A 168 13.57 -6.40 6.89
C ALA A 168 13.06 -5.18 7.64
N LEU A 169 11.79 -4.80 7.45
CA LEU A 169 11.23 -3.55 7.95
C LEU A 169 10.12 -3.73 8.99
N GLY A 170 9.40 -4.86 8.94
CA GLY A 170 8.16 -4.99 9.66
C GLY A 170 7.06 -4.13 9.03
N ILE A 171 6.39 -4.65 8.00
CA ILE A 171 5.27 -3.94 7.38
C ILE A 171 4.03 -4.04 8.26
N ASP A 172 3.16 -3.03 8.18
CA ASP A 172 1.90 -2.98 8.93
C ASP A 172 0.70 -3.43 8.09
N GLY A 173 0.85 -3.37 6.78
CA GLY A 173 -0.20 -3.81 5.87
C GLY A 173 0.26 -3.81 4.42
N VAL A 174 -0.62 -4.30 3.57
CA VAL A 174 -0.37 -4.48 2.13
C VAL A 174 -1.45 -3.77 1.33
N VAL A 175 -1.02 -3.11 0.27
CA VAL A 175 -1.87 -2.60 -0.81
C VAL A 175 -1.67 -3.51 -2.01
N LEU A 176 -2.71 -4.21 -2.41
CA LEU A 176 -2.66 -5.17 -3.50
C LEU A 176 -3.12 -4.51 -4.78
N THR A 177 -2.25 -4.46 -5.79
CA THR A 177 -2.58 -3.86 -7.08
C THR A 177 -2.98 -4.92 -8.10
N LYS A 178 -3.68 -4.49 -9.14
CA LYS A 178 -4.12 -5.36 -10.26
C LYS A 178 -4.95 -6.56 -9.82
N LEU A 179 -5.69 -6.40 -8.73
CA LEU A 179 -6.55 -7.46 -8.22
C LEU A 179 -7.73 -7.75 -9.16
N ASP A 180 -8.10 -6.78 -10.00
CA ASP A 180 -9.05 -6.97 -11.09
C ASP A 180 -8.61 -8.08 -12.07
N GLY A 181 -7.29 -8.26 -12.26
CA GLY A 181 -6.71 -9.36 -13.03
C GLY A 181 -6.58 -10.66 -12.25
N ASP A 182 -6.50 -10.60 -10.92
CA ASP A 182 -6.50 -11.77 -10.03
C ASP A 182 -7.92 -12.03 -9.54
N ALA A 183 -8.75 -12.55 -10.41
CA ALA A 183 -10.17 -12.73 -10.14
C ALA A 183 -10.47 -13.64 -8.96
N ARG A 184 -9.54 -14.53 -8.60
CA ARG A 184 -9.72 -15.52 -7.54
C ARG A 184 -9.17 -15.11 -6.18
N GLY A 185 -8.39 -14.02 -6.11
CA GLY A 185 -7.83 -13.54 -4.86
C GLY A 185 -6.74 -14.43 -4.26
N GLY A 186 -6.10 -15.27 -5.07
CA GLY A 186 -5.07 -16.20 -4.58
C GLY A 186 -3.88 -15.50 -3.95
N ALA A 187 -3.47 -14.36 -4.50
CA ALA A 187 -2.37 -13.58 -3.95
C ALA A 187 -2.69 -13.06 -2.54
N ALA A 188 -3.94 -12.63 -2.30
CA ALA A 188 -4.37 -12.17 -0.99
C ALA A 188 -4.23 -13.26 0.08
N LEU A 189 -4.70 -14.46 -0.23
CA LEU A 189 -4.56 -15.60 0.68
C LEU A 189 -3.11 -15.94 0.96
N SER A 190 -2.29 -16.02 -0.09
CA SER A 190 -0.89 -16.43 0.03
C SER A 190 -0.05 -15.42 0.81
N ILE A 191 -0.25 -14.12 0.59
CA ILE A 191 0.46 -13.06 1.30
C ILE A 191 0.08 -13.08 2.78
N ARG A 192 -1.20 -13.19 3.09
CA ARG A 192 -1.67 -13.26 4.47
C ARG A 192 -1.11 -14.48 5.18
N ALA A 193 -1.12 -15.64 4.53
CA ALA A 193 -0.57 -16.87 5.09
C ALA A 193 0.94 -16.77 5.34
N ALA A 194 1.69 -16.17 4.42
CA ALA A 194 3.14 -16.07 4.51
C ALA A 194 3.62 -15.04 5.54
N THR A 195 2.93 -13.91 5.67
CA THR A 195 3.40 -12.76 6.48
C THR A 195 2.61 -12.57 7.77
N GLY A 196 1.39 -13.04 7.83
CA GLY A 196 0.47 -12.71 8.92
C GLY A 196 -0.02 -11.27 8.90
N LYS A 197 0.36 -10.47 7.89
CA LYS A 197 0.00 -9.05 7.83
C LYS A 197 -1.27 -8.84 7.02
N PRO A 198 -2.10 -7.85 7.40
CA PRO A 198 -3.36 -7.64 6.73
C PRO A 198 -3.18 -6.96 5.38
N ILE A 199 -4.05 -7.30 4.44
CA ILE A 199 -4.25 -6.53 3.23
C ILE A 199 -5.26 -5.44 3.59
N LYS A 200 -4.87 -4.18 3.43
CA LYS A 200 -5.69 -3.04 3.86
C LYS A 200 -6.44 -2.40 2.72
N PHE A 201 -5.83 -2.35 1.54
CA PHE A 201 -6.42 -1.75 0.34
C PHE A 201 -6.13 -2.58 -0.89
N MET A 202 -7.00 -2.43 -1.89
CA MET A 202 -6.80 -3.06 -3.19
C MET A 202 -7.03 -2.06 -4.31
N GLY A 203 -6.14 -2.07 -5.30
CA GLY A 203 -6.30 -1.34 -6.53
C GLY A 203 -7.18 -2.14 -7.48
N THR A 204 -8.24 -1.52 -7.99
CA THR A 204 -9.29 -2.19 -8.76
C THR A 204 -9.32 -1.80 -10.24
N GLY A 205 -8.35 -0.99 -10.67
CA GLY A 205 -8.24 -0.57 -12.06
C GLY A 205 -7.18 0.50 -12.25
N GLU A 206 -7.12 1.10 -13.43
CA GLU A 206 -6.07 2.06 -13.79
C GLU A 206 -6.38 3.50 -13.40
N LYS A 207 -7.67 3.86 -13.24
CA LYS A 207 -8.07 5.22 -12.89
C LYS A 207 -7.64 5.57 -11.47
N LEU A 208 -7.36 6.87 -11.24
CA LEU A 208 -6.84 7.36 -9.96
C LEU A 208 -7.81 7.23 -8.79
N ASP A 209 -9.10 7.05 -9.04
CA ASP A 209 -10.10 6.79 -8.01
C ASP A 209 -10.37 5.29 -7.77
N MET A 210 -9.69 4.41 -8.51
CA MET A 210 -9.92 2.97 -8.43
C MET A 210 -9.02 2.33 -7.37
N ILE A 211 -9.31 2.62 -6.13
CA ILE A 211 -8.76 1.97 -4.95
C ILE A 211 -9.87 1.85 -3.91
N GLU A 212 -9.88 0.77 -3.18
CA GLU A 212 -10.87 0.57 -2.13
C GLU A 212 -10.30 -0.22 -0.96
N PRO A 213 -10.89 -0.11 0.24
CA PRO A 213 -10.52 -0.96 1.36
C PRO A 213 -10.70 -2.42 1.02
N PHE A 214 -9.81 -3.27 1.54
CA PHE A 214 -9.92 -4.71 1.36
C PHE A 214 -10.84 -5.30 2.41
N HIS A 215 -11.90 -6.01 1.96
CA HIS A 215 -12.85 -6.69 2.82
C HIS A 215 -12.71 -8.20 2.66
N PRO A 216 -12.14 -8.91 3.66
CA PRO A 216 -11.94 -10.35 3.59
C PRO A 216 -13.22 -11.15 3.29
N ASP A 217 -14.34 -10.75 3.88
CA ASP A 217 -15.63 -11.40 3.66
C ASP A 217 -16.10 -11.30 2.20
N ARG A 218 -15.94 -10.13 1.60
CA ARG A 218 -16.30 -9.91 0.18
C ARG A 218 -15.40 -10.71 -0.76
N MET A 219 -14.09 -10.76 -0.44
CA MET A 219 -13.15 -11.55 -1.24
C MET A 219 -13.44 -13.05 -1.12
N ALA A 220 -13.78 -13.54 0.06
CA ALA A 220 -14.17 -14.94 0.26
C ALA A 220 -15.42 -15.29 -0.56
N GLN A 221 -16.43 -14.43 -0.57
CA GLN A 221 -17.64 -14.60 -1.40
C GLN A 221 -17.29 -14.63 -2.88
N ARG A 222 -16.39 -13.77 -3.33
CA ARG A 222 -15.93 -13.71 -4.72
C ARG A 222 -15.24 -15.02 -5.13
N ILE A 223 -14.40 -15.59 -4.28
CA ILE A 223 -13.73 -16.87 -4.51
C ILE A 223 -14.76 -17.98 -4.67
N LEU A 224 -15.74 -18.06 -3.77
CA LEU A 224 -16.79 -19.08 -3.80
C LEU A 224 -17.75 -18.88 -4.97
N GLY A 225 -18.11 -17.63 -5.29
CA GLY A 225 -18.96 -17.31 -6.42
C GLY A 225 -18.36 -17.75 -7.75
N MET A 226 -17.04 -17.64 -7.90
CA MET A 226 -16.35 -18.16 -9.08
C MET A 226 -16.40 -19.69 -9.15
N GLY A 227 -16.34 -20.37 -8.01
CA GLY A 227 -16.53 -21.80 -7.94
C GLY A 227 -17.94 -22.22 -8.34
N ASP A 228 -18.95 -21.52 -7.89
CA ASP A 228 -20.35 -21.79 -8.21
C ASP A 228 -20.66 -21.61 -9.70
N VAL A 229 -20.10 -20.61 -10.33
CA VAL A 229 -20.28 -20.35 -11.78
C VAL A 229 -19.65 -21.46 -12.62
N LEU A 230 -18.59 -22.08 -12.12
CA LEU A 230 -17.88 -23.16 -12.83
C LEU A 230 -18.46 -24.55 -12.56
N SER A 231 -19.30 -24.67 -11.60
CA SER A 231 -20.01 -25.90 -11.26
C SER A 231 -21.41 -25.90 -11.91
#